data_3d021b68dc75d5b3025a1cd0282f005e
#
_entry.id   3d021b68dc75d5b3025a1cd0282f005e
#
_cell.length_a   1.000
_cell.length_b   1.000
_cell.length_c   1.000
_cell.angle_alpha   90.00
_cell.angle_beta   90.00
_cell.angle_gamma   90.00
#
_symmetry.space_group_name_H-M   'P 1'
#
loop_
_entity.id
_entity.type
_entity.pdbx_description
1 polymer ?
#
loop_
_entity_poly.entity_id
_entity_poly.type
_entity_poly.pdbx_seq_one_letter_code
_entity_poly.pdbx_strand_id
1 'polypeptide(L)'
;MPEGDTVWNTARVVERALSGEVLTGSDFRVPRLATTDLTGWTVAESASRGKHLLLRLTHPDRQPHTLHSHLRMEGAWRRYAPGERWTGRPAHLIRVVLRTARSVAVGYHLHDLTLVPTAEEESLVGHLGPDLLGDDWDPAEAVRRIAALPDATIAEALLDQRNLAGVGNLYKAETLFLRGLWPWARVGDVADLGGVVELAQRLVASNRGRWTQTTTGSLRRGETSYVYGRRAQPCRRCGTAIRKAENSPLTPVTSRVEGRIGTKAELEDRITYWCPRCQPEPAAAAPE
;
A
#
# COMPACT_ATOMS: atom_id res chain seq x y z
N MET A 1 5.17 -0.82 7.36
CA MET A 1 4.17 0.07 6.72
C MET A 1 3.30 -0.80 5.82
N PRO A 2 1.97 -0.68 5.87
CA PRO A 2 1.11 -1.45 4.98
C PRO A 2 1.34 -1.04 3.52
N GLU A 3 1.81 -1.99 2.69
CA GLU A 3 1.89 -1.87 1.23
C GLU A 3 1.06 -3.00 0.60
N GLY A 4 1.10 -3.21 -0.69
CA GLY A 4 0.24 -4.16 -1.39
C GLY A 4 0.24 -5.57 -0.78
N ASP A 5 1.41 -6.10 -0.42
CA ASP A 5 1.57 -7.39 0.26
C ASP A 5 0.84 -7.46 1.61
N THR A 6 0.94 -6.39 2.40
CA THR A 6 0.28 -6.32 3.72
C THR A 6 -1.23 -6.26 3.58
N VAL A 7 -1.73 -5.50 2.61
CA VAL A 7 -3.17 -5.43 2.35
C VAL A 7 -3.69 -6.75 1.80
N TRP A 8 -2.97 -7.39 0.89
CA TRP A 8 -3.29 -8.72 0.39
C TRP A 8 -3.36 -9.75 1.53
N ASN A 9 -2.36 -9.78 2.42
CA ASN A 9 -2.35 -10.66 3.58
C ASN A 9 -3.54 -10.39 4.51
N THR A 10 -3.87 -9.12 4.71
CA THR A 10 -5.00 -8.70 5.53
C THR A 10 -6.33 -9.14 4.91
N ALA A 11 -6.50 -8.93 3.60
CA ALA A 11 -7.70 -9.38 2.89
C ALA A 11 -7.89 -10.91 3.03
N ARG A 12 -6.82 -11.70 2.94
CA ARG A 12 -6.86 -13.15 3.15
C ARG A 12 -7.24 -13.57 4.58
N VAL A 13 -6.87 -12.77 5.59
CA VAL A 13 -7.32 -13.03 6.98
C VAL A 13 -8.81 -12.73 7.13
N VAL A 14 -9.27 -11.61 6.58
CA VAL A 14 -10.70 -11.21 6.61
C VAL A 14 -11.54 -12.20 5.80
N GLU A 15 -11.06 -12.61 4.63
CA GLU A 15 -11.68 -13.64 3.78
C GLU A 15 -11.94 -14.93 4.56
N ARG A 16 -10.89 -15.50 5.17
CA ARG A 16 -11.01 -16.73 5.96
C ARG A 16 -11.90 -16.59 7.21
N ALA A 17 -12.06 -15.37 7.70
CA ALA A 17 -12.86 -15.10 8.88
C ALA A 17 -14.35 -14.95 8.58
N LEU A 18 -14.68 -14.35 7.43
CA LEU A 18 -16.03 -13.84 7.16
C LEU A 18 -16.68 -14.38 5.89
N SER A 19 -15.90 -14.80 4.86
CA SER A 19 -16.46 -15.17 3.55
C SER A 19 -17.44 -16.36 3.67
N GLY A 20 -18.56 -16.24 2.99
CA GLY A 20 -19.68 -17.19 3.04
C GLY A 20 -20.56 -17.10 4.29
N GLU A 21 -20.19 -16.24 5.25
CA GLU A 21 -20.92 -16.10 6.51
C GLU A 21 -21.93 -14.96 6.47
N VAL A 22 -23.06 -15.15 7.18
CA VAL A 22 -24.04 -14.09 7.44
C VAL A 22 -23.59 -13.29 8.66
N LEU A 23 -23.60 -11.96 8.54
CA LEU A 23 -23.32 -11.06 9.65
C LEU A 23 -24.44 -11.11 10.67
N THR A 24 -24.13 -11.47 11.90
CA THR A 24 -25.04 -11.46 13.06
C THR A 24 -25.03 -10.13 13.78
N GLY A 25 -24.16 -9.21 13.40
CA GLY A 25 -24.11 -7.84 13.89
C GLY A 25 -22.95 -7.05 13.32
N SER A 26 -23.15 -5.74 13.26
CA SER A 26 -22.12 -4.77 12.88
C SER A 26 -22.11 -3.60 13.88
N ASP A 27 -20.93 -2.99 14.08
CA ASP A 27 -20.77 -1.82 14.97
C ASP A 27 -19.75 -0.89 14.30
N PHE A 28 -20.25 0.20 13.71
CA PHE A 28 -19.44 1.21 13.08
C PHE A 28 -19.20 2.39 14.03
N ARG A 29 -17.93 2.68 14.30
CA ARG A 29 -17.49 3.76 15.19
C ARG A 29 -16.90 4.94 14.43
N VAL A 30 -17.43 5.22 13.26
CA VAL A 30 -17.12 6.38 12.42
C VAL A 30 -18.41 7.13 12.14
N PRO A 31 -18.44 8.49 12.25
CA PRO A 31 -19.69 9.26 12.19
C PRO A 31 -20.54 8.96 10.94
N ARG A 32 -19.91 8.86 9.78
CA ARG A 32 -20.62 8.62 8.49
C ARG A 32 -21.35 7.28 8.40
N LEU A 33 -20.95 6.29 9.19
CA LEU A 33 -21.51 4.95 9.17
C LEU A 33 -22.14 4.56 10.51
N ALA A 34 -22.27 5.48 11.48
CA ALA A 34 -22.71 5.17 12.84
C ALA A 34 -24.11 4.56 12.94
N THR A 35 -24.97 4.83 11.96
CA THR A 35 -26.34 4.26 11.89
C THR A 35 -26.44 3.08 10.93
N THR A 36 -25.32 2.65 10.32
CA THR A 36 -25.32 1.53 9.37
C THR A 36 -25.40 0.21 10.13
N ASP A 37 -26.40 -0.61 9.75
CA ASP A 37 -26.52 -1.97 10.24
C ASP A 37 -26.42 -2.95 9.06
N LEU A 38 -25.45 -3.84 9.13
CA LEU A 38 -25.20 -4.91 8.15
C LEU A 38 -25.64 -6.29 8.69
N THR A 39 -26.44 -6.33 9.75
CA THR A 39 -27.03 -7.60 10.24
C THR A 39 -27.87 -8.23 9.14
N GLY A 40 -27.69 -9.54 8.91
CA GLY A 40 -28.35 -10.29 7.85
C GLY A 40 -27.67 -10.24 6.48
N TRP A 41 -26.64 -9.40 6.30
CA TRP A 41 -25.85 -9.41 5.07
C TRP A 41 -24.88 -10.58 5.05
N THR A 42 -24.68 -11.16 3.88
CA THR A 42 -23.68 -12.21 3.64
C THR A 42 -22.40 -11.58 3.12
N VAL A 43 -21.26 -11.95 3.70
CA VAL A 43 -19.95 -11.59 3.17
C VAL A 43 -19.65 -12.49 1.98
N ALA A 44 -19.68 -11.93 0.77
CA ALA A 44 -19.42 -12.68 -0.44
C ALA A 44 -17.91 -12.92 -0.64
N GLU A 45 -17.11 -11.88 -0.42
CA GLU A 45 -15.68 -11.92 -0.71
C GLU A 45 -14.92 -10.81 0.05
N SER A 46 -13.66 -11.07 0.40
CA SER A 46 -12.69 -10.06 0.81
C SER A 46 -11.49 -10.05 -0.13
N ALA A 47 -11.35 -9.01 -0.91
CA ALA A 47 -10.29 -8.82 -1.90
C ALA A 47 -9.38 -7.63 -1.55
N SER A 48 -8.19 -7.61 -2.15
CA SER A 48 -7.31 -6.45 -2.17
C SER A 48 -7.19 -5.90 -3.59
N ARG A 49 -7.08 -4.59 -3.72
CA ARG A 49 -6.72 -3.89 -4.95
C ARG A 49 -5.67 -2.84 -4.62
N GLY A 50 -4.41 -3.07 -5.00
CA GLY A 50 -3.29 -2.26 -4.56
C GLY A 50 -3.20 -2.20 -3.04
N LYS A 51 -3.41 -1.00 -2.47
CA LYS A 51 -3.41 -0.79 -1.00
C LYS A 51 -4.82 -0.69 -0.40
N HIS A 52 -5.86 -1.01 -1.16
CA HIS A 52 -7.26 -0.96 -0.77
C HIS A 52 -7.77 -2.36 -0.41
N LEU A 53 -8.55 -2.47 0.66
CA LEU A 53 -9.26 -3.69 1.04
C LEU A 53 -10.74 -3.50 0.73
N LEU A 54 -11.31 -4.44 0.00
CA LEU A 54 -12.68 -4.46 -0.49
C LEU A 54 -13.39 -5.67 0.12
N LEU A 55 -14.40 -5.44 0.96
CA LEU A 55 -15.25 -6.48 1.52
C LEU A 55 -16.60 -6.39 0.83
N ARG A 56 -16.88 -7.33 -0.07
CA ARG A 56 -18.12 -7.37 -0.85
C ARG A 56 -19.20 -8.11 -0.09
N LEU A 57 -20.38 -7.50 -0.05
CA LEU A 57 -21.51 -7.92 0.76
C LEU A 57 -22.74 -8.08 -0.13
N THR A 58 -23.50 -9.13 0.10
CA THR A 58 -24.78 -9.41 -0.59
C THR A 58 -25.91 -9.51 0.42
N HIS A 59 -27.13 -9.20 -0.03
CA HIS A 59 -28.36 -9.34 0.73
C HIS A 59 -29.49 -9.81 -0.22
N PRO A 60 -30.40 -10.68 0.21
CA PRO A 60 -31.46 -11.18 -0.68
C PRO A 60 -32.34 -10.06 -1.28
N ASP A 61 -32.68 -9.04 -0.50
CA ASP A 61 -33.64 -8.00 -0.85
C ASP A 61 -33.00 -6.62 -1.14
N ARG A 62 -31.67 -6.54 -1.16
CA ARG A 62 -30.94 -5.26 -1.36
C ARG A 62 -29.82 -5.44 -2.36
N GLN A 63 -29.49 -4.37 -3.05
CA GLN A 63 -28.34 -4.36 -3.96
C GLN A 63 -27.03 -4.65 -3.20
N PRO A 64 -26.07 -5.35 -3.83
CA PRO A 64 -24.75 -5.62 -3.23
C PRO A 64 -24.02 -4.34 -2.86
N HIS A 65 -23.29 -4.39 -1.75
CA HIS A 65 -22.45 -3.28 -1.27
C HIS A 65 -21.01 -3.73 -1.06
N THR A 66 -20.09 -2.79 -1.19
CA THR A 66 -18.67 -2.97 -0.87
C THR A 66 -18.29 -2.07 0.29
N LEU A 67 -17.81 -2.68 1.38
CA LEU A 67 -17.15 -1.97 2.46
C LEU A 67 -15.66 -1.84 2.12
N HIS A 68 -15.28 -0.64 1.76
CA HIS A 68 -13.90 -0.27 1.44
C HIS A 68 -13.16 0.19 2.67
N SER A 69 -11.90 -0.22 2.82
CA SER A 69 -10.99 0.34 3.83
C SER A 69 -9.56 0.47 3.29
N HIS A 70 -8.86 1.51 3.75
CA HIS A 70 -7.44 1.72 3.50
C HIS A 70 -6.68 1.69 4.84
N LEU A 71 -5.60 0.91 4.93
CA LEU A 71 -4.87 0.72 6.19
C LEU A 71 -4.01 1.94 6.57
N ARG A 72 -3.62 2.77 5.59
CA ARG A 72 -2.67 3.87 5.83
C ARG A 72 -1.43 3.35 6.57
N MET A 73 -0.90 4.13 7.56
CA MET A 73 0.29 3.76 8.31
C MET A 73 -0.01 2.81 9.47
N GLU A 74 -1.18 2.90 10.08
CA GLU A 74 -1.49 2.28 11.37
C GLU A 74 -2.74 1.41 11.36
N GLY A 75 -3.51 1.40 10.29
CA GLY A 75 -4.71 0.58 10.17
C GLY A 75 -4.42 -0.91 10.27
N ALA A 76 -5.35 -1.65 10.83
CA ALA A 76 -5.27 -3.10 10.89
C ALA A 76 -6.65 -3.74 11.01
N TRP A 77 -6.82 -4.90 10.41
CA TRP A 77 -7.90 -5.82 10.71
C TRP A 77 -7.38 -6.97 11.56
N ARG A 78 -8.18 -7.38 12.55
CA ARG A 78 -7.89 -8.52 13.42
C ARG A 78 -9.10 -9.44 13.50
N ARG A 79 -8.84 -10.75 13.48
CA ARG A 79 -9.83 -11.78 13.73
C ARG A 79 -9.77 -12.23 15.18
N TYR A 80 -10.95 -12.47 15.75
CA TYR A 80 -11.14 -13.04 17.10
C TYR A 80 -12.21 -14.13 17.05
N ALA A 81 -12.17 -15.05 18.01
CA ALA A 81 -13.28 -15.97 18.23
C ALA A 81 -14.48 -15.24 18.89
N PRO A 82 -15.71 -15.73 18.75
CA PRO A 82 -16.85 -15.21 19.50
C PRO A 82 -16.57 -15.28 21.02
N GLY A 83 -16.84 -14.17 21.74
CA GLY A 83 -16.56 -14.06 23.18
C GLY A 83 -15.10 -13.77 23.55
N GLU A 84 -14.17 -13.85 22.61
CA GLU A 84 -12.77 -13.52 22.87
C GLU A 84 -12.59 -12.02 23.18
N ARG A 85 -11.71 -11.72 24.15
CA ARG A 85 -11.37 -10.34 24.50
C ARG A 85 -10.45 -9.74 23.42
N TRP A 86 -10.79 -8.55 22.94
CA TRP A 86 -10.03 -7.84 21.90
C TRP A 86 -8.83 -7.11 22.51
N THR A 87 -7.68 -7.75 22.52
CA THR A 87 -6.44 -7.21 23.13
C THR A 87 -5.44 -6.67 22.12
N GLY A 88 -5.74 -6.76 20.82
CA GLY A 88 -4.79 -6.40 19.77
C GLY A 88 -4.42 -4.92 19.72
N ARG A 89 -5.34 -4.04 20.12
CA ARG A 89 -5.13 -2.57 20.22
C ARG A 89 -6.14 -1.94 21.18
N PRO A 90 -5.88 -0.69 21.65
CA PRO A 90 -6.82 0.06 22.51
C PRO A 90 -8.21 0.22 21.85
N ALA A 91 -9.25 0.11 22.66
CA ALA A 91 -10.65 0.11 22.20
C ALA A 91 -11.07 1.41 21.48
N HIS A 92 -10.50 2.57 21.84
CA HIS A 92 -10.78 3.84 21.17
C HIS A 92 -10.27 3.93 19.72
N LEU A 93 -9.42 2.99 19.30
CA LEU A 93 -8.94 2.88 17.92
C LEU A 93 -9.86 2.02 17.03
N ILE A 94 -10.86 1.35 17.60
CA ILE A 94 -11.82 0.55 16.82
C ILE A 94 -12.65 1.48 15.94
N ARG A 95 -12.79 1.11 14.67
CA ARG A 95 -13.60 1.83 13.68
C ARG A 95 -14.78 1.02 13.18
N VAL A 96 -14.63 -0.30 13.18
CA VAL A 96 -15.69 -1.23 12.78
C VAL A 96 -15.52 -2.58 13.46
N VAL A 97 -16.64 -3.22 13.79
CA VAL A 97 -16.70 -4.59 14.27
C VAL A 97 -17.75 -5.32 13.44
N LEU A 98 -17.35 -6.41 12.80
CA LEU A 98 -18.26 -7.30 12.07
C LEU A 98 -18.28 -8.65 12.77
N ARG A 99 -19.48 -9.15 13.06
CA ARG A 99 -19.69 -10.42 13.80
C ARG A 99 -20.41 -11.41 12.90
N THR A 100 -19.94 -12.64 12.96
CA THR A 100 -20.65 -13.82 12.44
C THR A 100 -20.86 -14.83 13.58
N ALA A 101 -21.51 -15.93 13.30
CA ALA A 101 -21.65 -17.01 14.30
C ALA A 101 -20.28 -17.61 14.70
N ARG A 102 -19.27 -17.54 13.83
CA ARG A 102 -17.95 -18.22 14.02
C ARG A 102 -16.77 -17.29 14.25
N SER A 103 -16.91 -16.03 13.95
CA SER A 103 -15.78 -15.08 14.00
C SER A 103 -16.21 -13.66 14.28
N VAL A 104 -15.29 -12.88 14.80
CA VAL A 104 -15.40 -11.42 14.91
C VAL A 104 -14.23 -10.80 14.19
N ALA A 105 -14.49 -9.94 13.21
CA ALA A 105 -13.46 -9.12 12.57
C ALA A 105 -13.54 -7.69 13.13
N VAL A 106 -12.39 -7.19 13.60
CA VAL A 106 -12.29 -5.84 14.19
C VAL A 106 -11.31 -5.01 13.38
N GLY A 107 -11.79 -3.91 12.84
CA GLY A 107 -11.01 -2.91 12.13
C GLY A 107 -10.57 -1.80 13.06
N TYR A 108 -9.24 -1.65 13.22
CA TYR A 108 -8.61 -0.64 14.06
C TYR A 108 -7.97 0.45 13.22
N HIS A 109 -8.11 1.70 13.64
CA HIS A 109 -7.41 2.86 13.08
C HIS A 109 -7.60 2.99 11.54
N LEU A 110 -8.78 2.60 11.06
CA LEU A 110 -9.14 2.73 9.64
C LEU A 110 -9.65 4.16 9.40
N HIS A 111 -8.81 5.00 8.83
CA HIS A 111 -9.17 6.40 8.55
C HIS A 111 -10.08 6.50 7.34
N ASP A 112 -9.85 5.66 6.33
CA ASP A 112 -10.68 5.55 5.15
C ASP A 112 -11.54 4.30 5.28
N LEU A 113 -12.78 4.50 5.70
CA LEU A 113 -13.79 3.45 5.79
C LEU A 113 -15.06 3.96 5.13
N THR A 114 -15.48 3.32 4.03
CA THR A 114 -16.59 3.77 3.20
C THR A 114 -17.41 2.56 2.76
N LEU A 115 -18.73 2.69 2.77
CA LEU A 115 -19.67 1.69 2.25
C LEU A 115 -20.36 2.28 1.02
N VAL A 116 -20.25 1.60 -0.12
CA VAL A 116 -20.85 2.00 -1.40
C VAL A 116 -21.59 0.83 -2.03
N PRO A 117 -22.59 1.07 -2.90
CA PRO A 117 -23.07 0.03 -3.79
C PRO A 117 -21.91 -0.61 -4.57
N THR A 118 -21.89 -1.93 -4.72
CA THR A 118 -20.77 -2.61 -5.43
C THR A 118 -20.65 -2.13 -6.88
N ALA A 119 -21.74 -1.71 -7.50
CA ALA A 119 -21.72 -1.09 -8.83
C ALA A 119 -20.91 0.24 -8.89
N GLU A 120 -20.67 0.87 -7.74
CA GLU A 120 -19.88 2.12 -7.62
C GLU A 120 -18.46 1.85 -7.13
N GLU A 121 -18.03 0.60 -6.97
CA GLU A 121 -16.68 0.22 -6.49
C GLU A 121 -15.58 0.84 -7.35
N GLU A 122 -15.83 0.98 -8.65
CA GLU A 122 -14.92 1.63 -9.60
C GLU A 122 -14.58 3.08 -9.22
N SER A 123 -15.49 3.80 -8.57
CA SER A 123 -15.24 5.15 -8.06
C SER A 123 -14.14 5.21 -7.00
N LEU A 124 -13.89 4.10 -6.31
CA LEU A 124 -12.90 3.97 -5.23
C LEU A 124 -11.54 3.51 -5.75
N VAL A 125 -11.52 2.61 -6.75
CA VAL A 125 -10.29 1.91 -7.17
C VAL A 125 -10.01 1.95 -8.68
N GLY A 126 -10.93 2.47 -9.49
CA GLY A 126 -10.80 2.51 -10.96
C GLY A 126 -9.69 3.40 -11.47
N HIS A 127 -9.24 4.36 -10.67
CA HIS A 127 -8.10 5.20 -10.99
C HIS A 127 -6.74 4.47 -10.88
N LEU A 128 -6.70 3.28 -10.27
CA LEU A 128 -5.48 2.54 -10.05
C LEU A 128 -4.95 1.93 -11.35
N GLY A 129 -3.63 1.86 -11.45
CA GLY A 129 -2.93 1.11 -12.46
C GLY A 129 -2.99 -0.41 -12.23
N PRO A 130 -2.30 -1.21 -13.07
CA PRO A 130 -2.18 -2.65 -12.87
C PRO A 130 -1.74 -2.99 -11.44
N ASP A 131 -2.45 -3.90 -10.78
CA ASP A 131 -2.11 -4.31 -9.42
C ASP A 131 -0.98 -5.35 -9.45
N LEU A 132 0.12 -5.07 -8.75
CA LEU A 132 1.28 -5.98 -8.66
C LEU A 132 0.93 -7.38 -8.14
N LEU A 133 -0.18 -7.53 -7.42
CA LEU A 133 -0.63 -8.80 -6.84
C LEU A 133 -2.00 -9.23 -7.39
N GLY A 134 -2.60 -8.46 -8.27
CA GLY A 134 -3.89 -8.73 -8.92
C GLY A 134 -3.78 -9.65 -10.12
N ASP A 135 -4.91 -10.18 -10.56
CA ASP A 135 -5.01 -11.00 -11.76
C ASP A 135 -4.89 -10.17 -13.06
N ASP A 136 -5.05 -8.84 -12.94
CA ASP A 136 -4.88 -7.84 -14.01
C ASP A 136 -3.44 -7.31 -14.11
N TRP A 137 -2.46 -7.97 -13.47
CA TRP A 137 -1.08 -7.54 -13.56
C TRP A 137 -0.56 -7.56 -14.99
N ASP A 138 -0.29 -6.38 -15.52
CA ASP A 138 0.28 -6.16 -16.84
C ASP A 138 1.55 -5.28 -16.71
N PRO A 139 2.75 -5.88 -16.75
CA PRO A 139 4.00 -5.14 -16.66
C PRO A 139 4.22 -4.21 -17.85
N ALA A 140 3.72 -4.53 -19.04
CA ALA A 140 3.89 -3.67 -20.20
C ALA A 140 3.07 -2.39 -20.07
N GLU A 141 1.83 -2.50 -19.57
CA GLU A 141 0.98 -1.36 -19.27
C GLU A 141 1.57 -0.49 -18.15
N ALA A 142 2.10 -1.09 -17.08
CA ALA A 142 2.77 -0.35 -16.01
C ALA A 142 3.97 0.44 -16.53
N VAL A 143 4.81 -0.18 -17.36
CA VAL A 143 5.96 0.49 -18.01
C VAL A 143 5.48 1.63 -18.92
N ARG A 144 4.44 1.40 -19.72
CA ARG A 144 3.88 2.41 -20.62
C ARG A 144 3.41 3.64 -19.86
N ARG A 145 2.70 3.45 -18.73
CA ARG A 145 2.21 4.55 -17.87
C ARG A 145 3.36 5.33 -17.23
N ILE A 146 4.38 4.65 -16.73
CA ILE A 146 5.58 5.29 -16.17
C ILE A 146 6.30 6.08 -17.27
N ALA A 147 6.55 5.47 -18.43
CA ALA A 147 7.26 6.10 -19.55
C ALA A 147 6.56 7.35 -20.10
N ALA A 148 5.24 7.45 -19.91
CA ALA A 148 4.46 8.65 -20.29
C ALA A 148 4.78 9.88 -19.43
N LEU A 149 5.58 9.75 -18.39
CA LEU A 149 5.98 10.81 -17.45
C LEU A 149 7.51 11.01 -17.45
N PRO A 150 8.14 11.34 -18.61
CA PRO A 150 9.61 11.34 -18.75
C PRO A 150 10.31 12.33 -17.82
N ASP A 151 9.65 13.40 -17.42
CA ASP A 151 10.18 14.46 -16.55
C ASP A 151 9.98 14.20 -15.06
N ALA A 152 9.11 13.25 -14.70
CA ALA A 152 8.93 12.85 -13.31
C ALA A 152 10.15 12.11 -12.78
N THR A 153 10.38 12.15 -11.47
CA THR A 153 11.41 11.31 -10.87
C THR A 153 10.94 9.85 -10.82
N ILE A 154 11.87 8.91 -10.97
CA ILE A 154 11.55 7.47 -10.91
C ILE A 154 10.96 7.09 -9.55
N ALA A 155 11.35 7.75 -8.46
CA ALA A 155 10.79 7.53 -7.14
C ALA A 155 9.31 7.94 -7.06
N GLU A 156 8.93 9.08 -7.64
CA GLU A 156 7.54 9.56 -7.71
C GLU A 156 6.70 8.67 -8.63
N ALA A 157 7.24 8.31 -9.80
CA ALA A 157 6.57 7.45 -10.77
C ALA A 157 6.23 6.06 -10.20
N LEU A 158 7.11 5.48 -9.36
CA LEU A 158 6.85 4.21 -8.66
C LEU A 158 5.84 4.33 -7.52
N LEU A 159 5.68 5.49 -6.90
CA LEU A 159 4.70 5.70 -5.84
C LEU A 159 3.30 6.04 -6.36
N ASP A 160 3.21 6.53 -7.58
CA ASP A 160 1.92 6.86 -8.19
C ASP A 160 1.13 5.59 -8.48
N GLN A 161 0.10 5.36 -7.67
CA GLN A 161 -0.74 4.17 -7.77
C GLN A 161 -1.52 4.09 -9.10
N ARG A 162 -1.56 5.17 -9.89
CA ARG A 162 -2.13 5.18 -11.25
C ARG A 162 -1.21 4.51 -12.26
N ASN A 163 0.10 4.45 -12.01
CA ASN A 163 1.06 3.78 -12.86
C ASN A 163 1.10 2.27 -12.59
N LEU A 164 1.22 1.91 -11.31
CA LEU A 164 1.17 0.53 -10.81
C LEU A 164 0.70 0.55 -9.36
N ALA A 165 -0.24 -0.32 -9.00
CA ALA A 165 -0.82 -0.32 -7.68
C ALA A 165 -0.11 -1.27 -6.73
N GLY A 166 0.11 -0.83 -5.47
CA GLY A 166 0.66 -1.65 -4.40
C GLY A 166 2.02 -1.24 -3.87
N VAL A 167 2.86 -0.53 -4.66
CA VAL A 167 4.17 -0.03 -4.20
C VAL A 167 4.00 1.11 -3.20
N GLY A 168 4.76 1.05 -2.12
CA GLY A 168 4.95 2.16 -1.19
C GLY A 168 6.43 2.48 -0.98
N ASN A 169 6.74 3.19 0.10
CA ASN A 169 8.09 3.71 0.33
C ASN A 169 9.15 2.62 0.55
N LEU A 170 8.77 1.49 1.16
CA LEU A 170 9.68 0.39 1.37
C LEU A 170 10.09 -0.19 0.02
N TYR A 171 9.13 -0.66 -0.78
CA TYR A 171 9.45 -1.32 -2.04
C TYR A 171 10.03 -0.35 -3.06
N LYS A 172 9.60 0.92 -3.10
CA LYS A 172 10.26 1.95 -3.90
C LYS A 172 11.75 2.07 -3.57
N ALA A 173 12.10 2.28 -2.29
CA ALA A 173 13.49 2.49 -1.87
C ALA A 173 14.36 1.26 -2.15
N GLU A 174 13.84 0.07 -1.86
CA GLU A 174 14.55 -1.20 -2.04
C GLU A 174 14.73 -1.55 -3.53
N THR A 175 13.69 -1.34 -4.36
CA THR A 175 13.78 -1.53 -5.81
C THR A 175 14.84 -0.63 -6.42
N LEU A 176 14.82 0.67 -6.12
CA LEU A 176 15.79 1.63 -6.64
C LEU A 176 17.21 1.32 -6.16
N PHE A 177 17.39 0.91 -4.89
CA PHE A 177 18.68 0.48 -4.38
C PHE A 177 19.23 -0.76 -5.11
N LEU A 178 18.39 -1.77 -5.29
CA LEU A 178 18.80 -3.01 -5.95
C LEU A 178 19.15 -2.80 -7.43
N ARG A 179 18.49 -1.85 -8.09
CA ARG A 179 18.78 -1.42 -9.46
C ARG A 179 19.95 -0.41 -9.56
N GLY A 180 20.46 0.10 -8.44
CA GLY A 180 21.51 1.10 -8.42
C GLY A 180 21.08 2.47 -8.94
N LEU A 181 19.76 2.75 -8.98
CA LEU A 181 19.21 3.97 -9.54
C LEU A 181 19.17 5.09 -8.49
N TRP A 182 19.64 6.28 -8.89
CA TRP A 182 19.40 7.52 -8.15
C TRP A 182 17.89 7.77 -8.01
N PRO A 183 17.34 7.92 -6.80
CA PRO A 183 15.89 8.01 -6.64
C PRO A 183 15.22 9.17 -7.39
N TRP A 184 15.96 10.22 -7.63
CA TRP A 184 15.48 11.41 -8.31
C TRP A 184 15.96 11.49 -9.78
N ALA A 185 16.48 10.41 -10.34
CA ALA A 185 16.67 10.31 -11.78
C ALA A 185 15.35 10.50 -12.50
N ARG A 186 15.37 11.22 -13.63
CA ARG A 186 14.17 11.37 -14.48
C ARG A 186 13.81 10.01 -15.09
N VAL A 187 12.53 9.77 -15.23
CA VAL A 187 12.04 8.54 -15.87
C VAL A 187 12.64 8.37 -17.26
N GLY A 188 12.74 9.47 -18.04
CA GLY A 188 13.33 9.46 -19.38
C GLY A 188 14.79 9.03 -19.44
N ASP A 189 15.52 9.13 -18.34
CA ASP A 189 16.95 8.76 -18.24
C ASP A 189 17.16 7.32 -17.75
N VAL A 190 16.06 6.59 -17.41
CA VAL A 190 16.14 5.21 -16.92
C VAL A 190 16.14 4.24 -18.11
N ALA A 191 17.29 3.64 -18.40
CA ALA A 191 17.47 2.78 -19.57
C ALA A 191 16.62 1.48 -19.52
N ASP A 192 16.29 0.96 -18.33
CA ASP A 192 15.57 -0.32 -18.14
C ASP A 192 14.40 -0.15 -17.17
N LEU A 193 13.34 0.51 -17.61
CA LEU A 193 12.10 0.62 -16.85
C LEU A 193 11.41 -0.73 -16.64
N GLY A 194 11.51 -1.65 -17.62
CA GLY A 194 10.96 -3.00 -17.53
C GLY A 194 11.52 -3.75 -16.34
N GLY A 195 12.85 -3.79 -16.22
CA GLY A 195 13.51 -4.45 -15.08
C GLY A 195 13.24 -3.77 -13.73
N VAL A 196 12.95 -2.46 -13.69
CA VAL A 196 12.52 -1.77 -12.45
C VAL A 196 11.13 -2.26 -12.04
N VAL A 197 10.17 -2.30 -12.97
CA VAL A 197 8.78 -2.72 -12.72
C VAL A 197 8.73 -4.19 -12.31
N GLU A 198 9.43 -5.07 -13.02
CA GLU A 198 9.51 -6.51 -12.70
C GLU A 198 10.12 -6.75 -11.31
N LEU A 199 11.18 -6.00 -10.95
CA LEU A 199 11.78 -6.13 -9.63
C LEU A 199 10.83 -5.67 -8.54
N ALA A 200 10.13 -4.54 -8.72
CA ALA A 200 9.13 -4.07 -7.77
C ALA A 200 8.04 -5.13 -7.54
N GLN A 201 7.49 -5.70 -8.61
CA GLN A 201 6.50 -6.78 -8.54
C GLN A 201 7.05 -8.00 -7.78
N ARG A 202 8.23 -8.47 -8.13
CA ARG A 202 8.86 -9.63 -7.49
C ARG A 202 9.09 -9.43 -6.00
N LEU A 203 9.51 -8.23 -5.57
CA LEU A 203 9.71 -7.91 -4.16
C LEU A 203 8.39 -7.91 -3.39
N VAL A 204 7.33 -7.32 -3.94
CA VAL A 204 6.00 -7.33 -3.32
C VAL A 204 5.45 -8.75 -3.26
N ALA A 205 5.49 -9.49 -4.36
CA ALA A 205 4.97 -10.84 -4.47
C ALA A 205 5.67 -11.84 -3.54
N SER A 206 6.98 -11.71 -3.33
CA SER A 206 7.75 -12.60 -2.43
C SER A 206 7.38 -12.41 -0.95
N ASN A 207 6.65 -11.36 -0.60
CA ASN A 207 6.14 -11.10 0.75
C ASN A 207 4.68 -11.53 0.96
N ARG A 208 4.02 -12.12 -0.05
CA ARG A 208 2.71 -12.77 0.14
C ARG A 208 2.78 -13.83 1.24
N GLY A 209 1.81 -13.83 2.13
CA GLY A 209 1.75 -14.77 3.25
C GLY A 209 2.73 -14.47 4.40
N ARG A 210 3.53 -13.41 4.32
CA ARG A 210 4.47 -13.01 5.37
C ARG A 210 3.97 -11.76 6.09
N TRP A 211 4.07 -11.74 7.42
CA TRP A 211 3.76 -10.57 8.23
C TRP A 211 4.97 -9.65 8.43
N THR A 212 6.17 -10.19 8.28
CA THR A 212 7.41 -9.40 8.30
C THR A 212 7.89 -9.21 6.88
N GLN A 213 7.80 -7.98 6.40
CA GLN A 213 8.30 -7.59 5.08
C GLN A 213 9.82 -7.73 5.05
N THR A 214 10.34 -8.38 4.01
CA THR A 214 11.78 -8.50 3.77
C THR A 214 12.11 -8.38 2.29
N THR A 215 13.19 -7.68 1.99
CA THR A 215 13.75 -7.56 0.63
C THR A 215 15.13 -8.23 0.53
N THR A 216 15.72 -8.55 1.69
CA THR A 216 17.02 -9.23 1.78
C THR A 216 16.90 -10.74 1.87
N GLY A 217 15.68 -11.27 2.14
CA GLY A 217 15.45 -12.68 2.49
C GLY A 217 15.67 -13.00 3.97
N SER A 218 16.35 -12.14 4.75
CA SER A 218 16.51 -12.31 6.20
C SER A 218 15.26 -11.84 6.94
N LEU A 219 14.82 -12.60 7.95
CA LEU A 219 13.76 -12.21 8.88
C LEU A 219 14.32 -11.70 10.23
N ARG A 220 15.64 -11.65 10.38
CA ARG A 220 16.27 -11.14 11.60
C ARG A 220 15.99 -9.65 11.74
N ARG A 221 15.72 -9.21 12.96
CA ARG A 221 15.48 -7.80 13.27
C ARG A 221 16.66 -6.93 12.80
N GLY A 222 16.35 -5.87 12.06
CA GLY A 222 17.35 -4.95 11.49
C GLY A 222 18.02 -5.44 10.20
N GLU A 223 17.70 -6.66 9.73
CA GLU A 223 18.28 -7.23 8.50
C GLU A 223 17.30 -7.33 7.34
N THR A 224 16.03 -7.00 7.54
CA THR A 224 14.95 -7.20 6.57
C THR A 224 15.01 -6.30 5.34
N SER A 225 15.79 -5.21 5.36
CA SER A 225 15.91 -4.26 4.25
C SER A 225 17.36 -3.87 3.99
N TYR A 226 17.64 -3.42 2.75
CA TYR A 226 18.95 -2.90 2.36
C TYR A 226 19.13 -1.43 2.77
N VAL A 227 18.15 -0.58 2.52
CA VAL A 227 18.21 0.87 2.78
C VAL A 227 17.04 1.40 3.58
N TYR A 228 15.83 0.85 3.39
CA TYR A 228 14.63 1.37 4.04
C TYR A 228 14.71 1.27 5.58
N GLY A 229 14.42 2.40 6.26
CA GLY A 229 14.50 2.50 7.72
C GLY A 229 15.91 2.50 8.31
N ARG A 230 16.97 2.53 7.47
CA ARG A 230 18.37 2.38 7.90
C ARG A 230 19.20 3.66 7.82
N ARG A 231 18.59 4.84 8.03
CA ARG A 231 19.31 6.12 8.07
C ARG A 231 20.56 6.03 8.95
N ALA A 232 21.70 6.55 8.45
CA ALA A 232 23.00 6.59 9.08
C ALA A 232 23.66 5.22 9.36
N GLN A 233 22.99 4.10 9.05
CA GLN A 233 23.61 2.78 9.14
C GLN A 233 24.48 2.50 7.90
N PRO A 234 25.52 1.65 8.02
CA PRO A 234 26.37 1.30 6.89
C PRO A 234 25.57 0.53 5.82
N CYS A 235 25.77 0.90 4.56
CA CYS A 235 25.24 0.18 3.42
C CYS A 235 25.77 -1.26 3.40
N ARG A 236 24.88 -2.25 3.19
CA ARG A 236 25.25 -3.67 3.15
C ARG A 236 26.14 -4.06 1.96
N ARG A 237 26.23 -3.22 0.91
CA ARG A 237 27.10 -3.45 -0.24
C ARG A 237 28.46 -2.76 -0.13
N CYS A 238 28.48 -1.50 0.34
CA CYS A 238 29.71 -0.68 0.23
C CYS A 238 30.13 0.03 1.52
N GLY A 239 29.41 -0.17 2.64
CA GLY A 239 29.72 0.42 3.93
C GLY A 239 29.35 1.91 4.09
N THR A 240 29.05 2.63 3.00
CA THR A 240 28.68 4.05 3.07
C THR A 240 27.40 4.26 3.86
N ALA A 241 27.31 5.30 4.67
CA ALA A 241 26.12 5.61 5.46
C ALA A 241 24.89 5.87 4.59
N ILE A 242 23.78 5.18 4.88
CA ILE A 242 22.49 5.37 4.23
C ILE A 242 21.94 6.76 4.54
N ARG A 243 21.45 7.46 3.52
CA ARG A 243 20.82 8.76 3.64
C ARG A 243 19.29 8.62 3.64
N LYS A 244 18.62 9.65 4.17
CA LYS A 244 17.16 9.82 4.16
C LYS A 244 16.83 11.24 3.72
N ALA A 245 15.88 11.40 2.81
CA ALA A 245 15.26 12.68 2.47
C ALA A 245 13.73 12.57 2.56
N GLU A 246 13.10 13.68 2.90
CA GLU A 246 11.63 13.79 3.03
C GLU A 246 11.00 14.39 1.77
N ASN A 247 11.80 15.03 0.91
CA ASN A 247 11.39 15.60 -0.38
C ASN A 247 12.48 15.36 -1.44
N SER A 248 12.10 15.49 -2.72
CA SER A 248 13.09 15.54 -3.80
C SER A 248 13.99 16.77 -3.64
N PRO A 249 15.33 16.62 -3.69
CA PRO A 249 16.22 17.78 -3.72
C PRO A 249 16.09 18.58 -5.01
N LEU A 250 15.48 18.04 -6.06
CA LEU A 250 15.32 18.66 -7.37
C LEU A 250 14.00 19.42 -7.52
N THR A 251 13.03 19.20 -6.65
CA THR A 251 11.72 19.87 -6.73
C THR A 251 11.69 21.03 -5.74
N PRO A 252 11.64 22.29 -6.20
CA PRO A 252 11.23 23.41 -5.33
C PRO A 252 9.88 23.05 -4.72
N VAL A 253 9.62 23.47 -3.47
CA VAL A 253 8.37 23.27 -2.72
C VAL A 253 7.10 23.81 -3.47
N THR A 254 7.25 24.25 -4.68
CA THR A 254 6.24 24.92 -5.53
C THR A 254 5.55 24.04 -6.57
N SER A 255 5.75 22.72 -6.60
CA SER A 255 4.84 21.90 -7.41
C SER A 255 3.48 21.81 -6.72
N ARG A 256 2.74 22.93 -6.80
CA ARG A 256 1.29 22.98 -6.68
C ARG A 256 0.71 22.11 -7.80
N VAL A 257 0.47 20.84 -7.53
CA VAL A 257 -0.64 20.17 -8.19
C VAL A 257 -1.88 20.88 -7.65
N GLU A 258 -2.55 21.59 -8.52
CA GLU A 258 -3.66 22.50 -8.28
C GLU A 258 -4.47 22.20 -7.00
N GLY A 259 -4.34 23.09 -6.00
CA GLY A 259 -5.38 23.28 -5.00
C GLY A 259 -5.42 22.37 -3.78
N ARG A 260 -4.55 21.36 -3.62
CA ARG A 260 -4.48 20.55 -2.38
C ARG A 260 -3.14 20.72 -1.68
N ILE A 261 -3.19 21.38 -0.54
CA ILE A 261 -2.13 21.29 0.47
C ILE A 261 -2.15 19.83 0.94
N GLY A 262 -1.14 19.05 0.56
CA GLY A 262 -1.02 17.66 0.98
C GLY A 262 -1.04 17.56 2.51
N THR A 263 -1.82 16.63 3.04
CA THR A 263 -1.84 16.35 4.48
C THR A 263 -0.47 15.85 4.94
N LYS A 264 -0.16 15.95 6.25
CA LYS A 264 1.10 15.43 6.82
C LYS A 264 1.35 13.96 6.43
N ALA A 265 0.29 13.17 6.25
CA ALA A 265 0.35 11.78 5.78
C ALA A 265 0.85 11.67 4.33
N GLU A 266 0.45 12.58 3.43
CA GLU A 266 0.92 12.61 2.03
C GLU A 266 2.38 13.07 1.92
N LEU A 267 2.86 13.88 2.87
CA LEU A 267 4.27 14.26 2.98
C LEU A 267 5.14 13.10 3.52
N GLU A 268 4.61 12.29 4.44
CA GLU A 268 5.27 11.08 4.93
C GLU A 268 5.38 10.00 3.84
N ASP A 269 4.50 10.00 2.85
CA ASP A 269 4.56 9.11 1.68
C ASP A 269 5.70 9.43 0.70
N ARG A 270 6.48 10.50 0.92
CA ARG A 270 7.61 10.87 0.05
C ARG A 270 8.99 10.56 0.63
N ILE A 271 9.04 9.94 1.81
CA ILE A 271 10.31 9.57 2.45
C ILE A 271 11.10 8.61 1.55
N THR A 272 12.34 8.96 1.24
CA THR A 272 13.25 8.14 0.45
C THR A 272 14.52 7.84 1.22
N TYR A 273 14.92 6.56 1.21
CA TYR A 273 16.20 6.08 1.74
C TYR A 273 17.07 5.60 0.58
N TRP A 274 18.37 5.96 0.58
CA TRP A 274 19.29 5.52 -0.46
C TRP A 274 20.75 5.47 0.02
N CYS A 275 21.58 4.74 -0.71
CA CYS A 275 23.03 4.76 -0.54
C CYS A 275 23.65 5.68 -1.58
N PRO A 276 24.32 6.79 -1.20
CA PRO A 276 24.85 7.75 -2.17
C PRO A 276 25.97 7.18 -3.04
N ARG A 277 26.64 6.10 -2.61
CA ARG A 277 27.69 5.44 -3.40
C ARG A 277 27.14 4.39 -4.36
N CYS A 278 26.13 3.60 -3.93
CA CYS A 278 25.52 2.58 -4.78
C CYS A 278 24.47 3.13 -5.75
N GLN A 279 23.95 4.32 -5.44
CA GLN A 279 22.93 5.05 -6.21
C GLN A 279 23.45 6.49 -6.40
N PRO A 280 24.50 6.67 -7.20
CA PRO A 280 25.10 8.01 -7.38
C PRO A 280 24.14 8.92 -8.13
N GLU A 281 24.16 10.20 -7.79
CA GLU A 281 23.54 11.23 -8.61
C GLU A 281 24.21 11.24 -9.99
N PRO A 282 23.42 11.22 -11.09
CA PRO A 282 24.00 11.36 -12.42
C PRO A 282 24.84 12.63 -12.52
N ALA A 283 26.02 12.55 -13.16
CA ALA A 283 26.79 13.76 -13.46
C ALA A 283 25.89 14.71 -14.27
N ALA A 284 25.88 16.00 -13.87
CA ALA A 284 25.20 17.01 -14.69
C ALA A 284 25.74 16.91 -16.12
N ALA A 285 24.84 16.82 -17.10
CA ALA A 285 25.26 16.91 -18.49
C ALA A 285 26.06 18.20 -18.66
N ALA A 286 27.28 18.09 -19.21
CA ALA A 286 28.04 19.28 -19.53
C ALA A 286 27.16 20.15 -20.44
N PRO A 287 27.09 21.48 -20.21
CA PRO A 287 26.39 22.36 -21.12
C PRO A 287 27.06 22.25 -22.50
N GLU A 288 26.26 21.95 -23.53
CA GLU A 288 26.69 21.99 -24.93
C GLU A 288 27.10 23.42 -25.34
#